data_613bfdc322c8716ee74d312621a13743
#
_entry.id   613bfdc322c8716ee74d312621a13743
#
_cell.length_a   1.000
_cell.length_b   1.000
_cell.length_c   1.000
_cell.angle_alpha   90.00
_cell.angle_beta   90.00
_cell.angle_gamma   90.00
#
_symmetry.space_group_name_H-M   'P 1'
#
loop_
_entity.id
_entity.type
_entity.pdbx_description
1 polymer ?
#
loop_
_entity_poly.entity_id
_entity_poly.type
_entity_poly.pdbx_seq_one_letter_code
_entity_poly.pdbx_strand_id
1 'polypeptide(L)'
;MLDMKKTSRKVVIVGTGFVGTSIAYAMINQGVANELVLIDVNQEKAEGEALDLLDGMAWGEKNVSVWSGTYEECQDANLVILTAGVNQKPGQTRLDLVKTNATITRQIVKEVMASGFDGIFVVASNPVDILTYLTWQESGLPASRVVGTGTTLDTTRFRKEIALKLAVDPRSVHGYILGEHGDSEVAAWSHTTVGGKPIMEYVEKDHRLEENDLTVLADKVKNAAYEIIDRKKATYYGIGMSTTRIVKAILNNEQAVLPVSAYLNGEYGEEDIFTGVPSIVDENGVREIIDLSITPQEKAMFHQSVSELKAVLDTVR
;
A
#
# COMPACT_ATOMS: atom_id res chain seq x y z
N MET A 1 -34.38 3.56 -14.96
CA MET A 1 -33.17 4.22 -15.42
C MET A 1 -32.02 3.42 -14.85
N LEU A 2 -31.33 2.66 -15.67
CA LEU A 2 -30.08 2.02 -15.26
C LEU A 2 -29.10 3.15 -14.98
N ASP A 3 -28.66 3.24 -13.73
CA ASP A 3 -27.63 4.16 -13.31
C ASP A 3 -26.36 3.81 -14.12
N MET A 4 -26.03 4.65 -15.09
CA MET A 4 -24.80 4.52 -15.86
C MET A 4 -23.64 4.94 -14.95
N LYS A 5 -23.30 4.06 -13.97
CA LYS A 5 -22.08 4.20 -13.19
C LYS A 5 -20.91 4.41 -14.14
N LYS A 6 -20.09 5.40 -13.82
CA LYS A 6 -18.87 5.84 -14.48
C LYS A 6 -18.23 4.73 -15.31
N THR A 7 -18.36 4.80 -16.62
CA THR A 7 -17.76 3.83 -17.56
C THR A 7 -16.25 4.06 -17.73
N SER A 8 -15.76 5.22 -17.31
CA SER A 8 -14.34 5.57 -17.33
C SER A 8 -13.68 5.12 -16.01
N ARG A 9 -12.52 4.45 -16.13
CA ARG A 9 -11.65 4.09 -15.00
C ARG A 9 -10.61 5.19 -14.84
N LYS A 10 -11.02 6.30 -14.22
CA LYS A 10 -10.16 7.47 -13.98
C LYS A 10 -9.44 7.33 -12.64
N VAL A 11 -8.13 7.45 -12.67
CA VAL A 11 -7.26 7.44 -11.49
C VAL A 11 -6.45 8.72 -11.45
N VAL A 12 -6.43 9.36 -10.30
CA VAL A 12 -5.61 10.54 -10.03
C VAL A 12 -4.46 10.15 -9.10
N ILE A 13 -3.24 10.51 -9.45
CA ILE A 13 -2.05 10.33 -8.60
C ILE A 13 -1.61 11.71 -8.12
N VAL A 14 -1.60 11.91 -6.80
CA VAL A 14 -1.12 13.13 -6.16
C VAL A 14 0.29 12.92 -5.64
N GLY A 15 1.25 13.57 -6.28
CA GLY A 15 2.68 13.42 -6.08
C GLY A 15 3.35 12.68 -7.24
N THR A 16 4.16 13.37 -8.04
CA THR A 16 4.93 12.80 -9.17
C THR A 16 6.39 12.56 -8.81
N GLY A 17 6.64 12.15 -7.56
CA GLY A 17 7.92 11.62 -7.15
C GLY A 17 8.18 10.23 -7.73
N PHE A 18 9.32 9.61 -7.41
CA PHE A 18 9.68 8.28 -7.89
C PHE A 18 8.60 7.22 -7.65
N VAL A 19 7.85 7.31 -6.55
CA VAL A 19 6.77 6.36 -6.24
C VAL A 19 5.59 6.59 -7.17
N GLY A 20 5.09 7.83 -7.26
CA GLY A 20 3.93 8.16 -8.10
C GLY A 20 4.15 7.84 -9.57
N THR A 21 5.32 8.19 -10.11
CA THR A 21 5.67 7.88 -11.51
C THR A 21 5.86 6.39 -11.75
N SER A 22 6.40 5.64 -10.77
CA SER A 22 6.49 4.18 -10.85
C SER A 22 5.10 3.51 -10.83
N ILE A 23 4.15 4.04 -10.05
CA ILE A 23 2.76 3.57 -10.06
C ILE A 23 2.13 3.87 -11.42
N ALA A 24 2.26 5.10 -11.93
CA ALA A 24 1.75 5.50 -13.23
C ALA A 24 2.25 4.58 -14.35
N TYR A 25 3.56 4.37 -14.41
CA TYR A 25 4.19 3.49 -15.40
C TYR A 25 3.72 2.03 -15.27
N ALA A 26 3.63 1.50 -14.04
CA ALA A 26 3.14 0.14 -13.81
C ALA A 26 1.67 -0.02 -14.22
N MET A 27 0.82 1.00 -13.98
CA MET A 27 -0.58 0.98 -14.37
C MET A 27 -0.77 1.01 -15.89
N ILE A 28 0.02 1.81 -16.59
CA ILE A 28 0.01 1.88 -18.06
C ILE A 28 0.41 0.54 -18.65
N ASN A 29 1.54 -0.02 -18.20
CA ASN A 29 2.03 -1.31 -18.69
C ASN A 29 1.05 -2.48 -18.45
N GLN A 30 0.21 -2.39 -17.42
CA GLN A 30 -0.79 -3.43 -17.11
C GLN A 30 -2.20 -3.08 -17.62
N GLY A 31 -2.37 -1.96 -18.31
CA GLY A 31 -3.66 -1.52 -18.83
C GLY A 31 -4.76 -1.38 -17.76
N VAL A 32 -4.43 -0.89 -16.56
CA VAL A 32 -5.33 -0.92 -15.40
C VAL A 32 -6.37 0.19 -15.46
N ALA A 33 -5.98 1.41 -15.84
CA ALA A 33 -6.84 2.58 -15.96
C ALA A 33 -7.14 2.93 -17.42
N ASN A 34 -8.17 3.74 -17.67
CA ASN A 34 -8.43 4.37 -18.96
C ASN A 34 -7.94 5.81 -18.98
N GLU A 35 -8.00 6.47 -17.84
CA GLU A 35 -7.58 7.86 -17.64
C GLU A 35 -6.67 7.93 -16.41
N LEU A 36 -5.55 8.62 -16.56
CA LEU A 36 -4.55 8.79 -15.51
C LEU A 36 -4.18 10.26 -15.42
N VAL A 37 -4.48 10.88 -14.30
CA VAL A 37 -4.16 12.29 -14.03
C VAL A 37 -3.02 12.38 -13.04
N LEU A 38 -2.04 13.21 -13.35
CA LEU A 38 -0.90 13.48 -12.49
C LEU A 38 -1.03 14.86 -11.86
N ILE A 39 -0.96 14.95 -10.53
CA ILE A 39 -1.00 16.20 -9.78
C ILE A 39 0.28 16.32 -8.95
N ASP A 40 0.96 17.45 -9.05
CA ASP A 40 2.11 17.77 -8.21
C ASP A 40 2.14 19.29 -7.92
N VAL A 41 2.75 19.68 -6.81
CA VAL A 41 3.00 21.11 -6.50
C VAL A 41 3.93 21.74 -7.54
N ASN A 42 4.78 20.95 -8.19
CA ASN A 42 5.54 21.32 -9.36
C ASN A 42 4.78 20.87 -10.63
N GLN A 43 3.90 21.73 -11.13
CA GLN A 43 3.06 21.46 -12.27
C GLN A 43 3.86 21.18 -13.56
N GLU A 44 4.95 21.90 -13.78
CA GLU A 44 5.82 21.66 -14.95
C GLU A 44 6.41 20.26 -14.93
N LYS A 45 6.80 19.77 -13.73
CA LYS A 45 7.27 18.40 -13.58
C LYS A 45 6.16 17.39 -13.87
N ALA A 46 4.95 17.59 -13.34
CA ALA A 46 3.83 16.67 -13.58
C ALA A 46 3.48 16.62 -15.08
N GLU A 47 3.56 17.75 -15.79
CA GLU A 47 3.36 17.80 -17.23
C GLU A 47 4.46 17.02 -17.98
N GLY A 48 5.73 17.23 -17.62
CA GLY A 48 6.84 16.47 -18.21
C GLY A 48 6.71 14.96 -18.01
N GLU A 49 6.33 14.52 -16.82
CA GLU A 49 6.07 13.09 -16.53
C GLU A 49 4.89 12.53 -17.35
N ALA A 50 3.84 13.33 -17.54
CA ALA A 50 2.69 12.93 -18.37
C ALA A 50 3.09 12.79 -19.85
N LEU A 51 3.89 13.71 -20.38
CA LEU A 51 4.39 13.67 -21.77
C LEU A 51 5.28 12.43 -21.99
N ASP A 52 6.22 12.16 -21.10
CA ASP A 52 7.12 10.99 -21.19
C ASP A 52 6.35 9.67 -21.15
N LEU A 53 5.33 9.58 -20.29
CA LEU A 53 4.43 8.41 -20.23
C LEU A 53 3.63 8.22 -21.53
N LEU A 54 3.18 9.32 -22.15
CA LEU A 54 2.46 9.31 -23.44
C LEU A 54 3.33 8.84 -24.60
N ASP A 55 4.62 9.17 -24.60
CA ASP A 55 5.55 8.72 -25.66
C ASP A 55 5.66 7.18 -25.70
N GLY A 56 5.50 6.52 -24.55
CA GLY A 56 5.47 5.06 -24.44
C GLY A 56 4.14 4.41 -24.84
N MET A 57 3.06 5.17 -25.02
CA MET A 57 1.69 4.64 -25.10
C MET A 57 1.46 3.71 -26.30
N ALA A 58 2.14 3.94 -27.41
CA ALA A 58 2.01 3.10 -28.61
C ALA A 58 2.43 1.63 -28.38
N TRP A 59 3.15 1.34 -27.30
CA TRP A 59 3.65 0.03 -26.92
C TRP A 59 2.95 -0.56 -25.69
N GLY A 60 1.97 0.18 -25.11
CA GLY A 60 1.15 -0.28 -23.99
C GLY A 60 0.11 -1.32 -24.42
N GLU A 61 -0.38 -2.11 -23.44
CA GLU A 61 -1.45 -3.09 -23.68
C GLU A 61 -2.79 -2.43 -24.06
N LYS A 62 -3.01 -1.22 -23.60
CA LYS A 62 -4.22 -0.43 -23.85
C LYS A 62 -3.85 1.03 -24.10
N ASN A 63 -4.70 1.73 -24.82
CA ASN A 63 -4.63 3.17 -24.90
C ASN A 63 -5.16 3.78 -23.58
N VAL A 64 -4.31 4.54 -22.88
CA VAL A 64 -4.61 5.25 -21.65
C VAL A 64 -4.42 6.75 -21.91
N SER A 65 -5.41 7.56 -21.57
CA SER A 65 -5.25 9.01 -21.59
C SER A 65 -4.48 9.47 -20.35
N VAL A 66 -3.37 10.18 -20.55
CA VAL A 66 -2.52 10.67 -19.46
C VAL A 66 -2.34 12.16 -19.58
N TRP A 67 -2.54 12.90 -18.48
CA TRP A 67 -2.29 14.35 -18.44
C TRP A 67 -1.95 14.83 -17.05
N SER A 68 -1.36 16.01 -16.93
CA SER A 68 -1.24 16.73 -15.67
C SER A 68 -2.50 17.56 -15.42
N GLY A 69 -2.96 17.63 -14.18
CA GLY A 69 -4.19 18.34 -13.84
C GLY A 69 -4.13 19.05 -12.49
N THR A 70 -5.27 19.58 -12.09
CA THR A 70 -5.53 20.17 -10.78
C THR A 70 -6.43 19.26 -9.95
N TYR A 71 -6.68 19.62 -8.68
CA TYR A 71 -7.59 18.87 -7.82
C TYR A 71 -9.03 18.80 -8.32
N GLU A 72 -9.46 19.67 -9.25
CA GLU A 72 -10.76 19.60 -9.91
C GLU A 72 -10.95 18.27 -10.65
N GLU A 73 -9.86 17.69 -11.16
CA GLU A 73 -9.85 16.38 -11.82
C GLU A 73 -10.26 15.21 -10.92
N CYS A 74 -10.24 15.42 -9.60
CA CYS A 74 -10.65 14.41 -8.64
C CYS A 74 -12.18 14.21 -8.60
N GLN A 75 -12.98 15.19 -9.04
CA GLN A 75 -14.44 15.18 -8.92
C GLN A 75 -15.09 13.89 -9.47
N ASP A 76 -14.64 13.43 -10.60
CA ASP A 76 -15.16 12.25 -11.29
C ASP A 76 -14.22 11.05 -11.25
N ALA A 77 -13.11 11.14 -10.51
CA ALA A 77 -12.17 10.05 -10.35
C ALA A 77 -12.78 8.86 -9.58
N ASN A 78 -12.41 7.64 -9.99
CA ASN A 78 -12.72 6.43 -9.24
C ASN A 78 -11.80 6.29 -8.02
N LEU A 79 -10.54 6.65 -8.20
CA LEU A 79 -9.48 6.50 -7.22
C LEU A 79 -8.60 7.74 -7.19
N VAL A 80 -8.21 8.15 -5.98
CA VAL A 80 -7.13 9.10 -5.74
C VAL A 80 -6.01 8.40 -4.98
N ILE A 81 -4.82 8.38 -5.55
CA ILE A 81 -3.63 7.75 -4.97
C ILE A 81 -2.75 8.85 -4.35
N LEU A 82 -2.50 8.76 -3.05
CA LEU A 82 -1.64 9.70 -2.33
C LEU A 82 -0.22 9.15 -2.25
N THR A 83 0.71 9.80 -2.95
CA THR A 83 2.14 9.50 -2.92
C THR A 83 2.98 10.71 -2.53
N ALA A 84 2.34 11.86 -2.35
CA ALA A 84 3.00 13.09 -1.95
C ALA A 84 3.49 13.00 -0.49
N GLY A 85 4.68 13.50 -0.27
CA GLY A 85 5.32 13.55 1.03
C GLY A 85 6.78 13.95 0.87
N VAL A 86 7.41 14.28 1.99
CA VAL A 86 8.84 14.58 2.03
C VAL A 86 9.62 13.43 2.64
N ASN A 87 10.86 13.25 2.17
CA ASN A 87 11.81 12.33 2.79
C ASN A 87 12.48 12.98 3.98
N GLN A 88 12.92 12.17 4.94
CA GLN A 88 13.67 12.63 6.09
C GLN A 88 14.94 13.37 5.68
N LYS A 89 15.14 14.57 6.21
CA LYS A 89 16.34 15.37 5.98
C LYS A 89 17.40 15.08 7.06
N PRO A 90 18.69 15.28 6.77
CA PRO A 90 19.73 15.21 7.78
C PRO A 90 19.40 16.12 8.98
N GLY A 91 19.48 15.57 10.21
CA GLY A 91 19.15 16.28 11.45
C GLY A 91 17.65 16.36 11.80
N GLN A 92 16.74 15.90 10.95
CA GLN A 92 15.33 15.83 11.23
C GLN A 92 15.00 14.55 12.01
N THR A 93 14.16 14.66 13.06
CA THR A 93 13.69 13.48 13.78
C THR A 93 12.59 12.76 13.00
N ARG A 94 12.35 11.47 13.30
CA ARG A 94 11.23 10.70 12.73
C ARG A 94 9.89 11.38 13.04
N LEU A 95 9.74 11.92 14.25
CA LEU A 95 8.51 12.60 14.67
C LEU A 95 8.26 13.90 13.87
N ASP A 96 9.30 14.70 13.59
CA ASP A 96 9.17 15.91 12.77
C ASP A 96 8.74 15.56 11.34
N LEU A 97 9.25 14.46 10.81
CA LEU A 97 8.86 13.96 9.50
C LEU A 97 7.38 13.56 9.47
N VAL A 98 6.92 12.83 10.48
CA VAL A 98 5.51 12.42 10.62
C VAL A 98 4.60 13.64 10.66
N LYS A 99 4.92 14.65 11.48
CA LYS A 99 4.14 15.91 11.57
C LYS A 99 4.08 16.67 10.25
N THR A 100 5.20 16.71 9.52
CA THR A 100 5.27 17.36 8.21
C THR A 100 4.38 16.65 7.21
N ASN A 101 4.51 15.32 7.10
CA ASN A 101 3.71 14.54 6.16
C ASN A 101 2.22 14.51 6.54
N ALA A 102 1.88 14.51 7.83
CA ALA A 102 0.51 14.67 8.31
C ALA A 102 -0.13 15.99 7.84
N THR A 103 0.62 17.10 7.94
CA THR A 103 0.15 18.41 7.48
C THR A 103 -0.08 18.42 5.96
N ILE A 104 0.86 17.87 5.20
CA ILE A 104 0.75 17.74 3.73
C ILE A 104 -0.48 16.89 3.37
N THR A 105 -0.65 15.73 4.00
CA THR A 105 -1.77 14.83 3.74
C THR A 105 -3.11 15.49 4.01
N ARG A 106 -3.27 16.17 5.15
CA ARG A 106 -4.51 16.90 5.47
C ARG A 106 -4.84 17.97 4.44
N GLN A 107 -3.83 18.74 4.00
CA GLN A 107 -4.03 19.74 2.96
C GLN A 107 -4.50 19.10 1.65
N ILE A 108 -3.83 18.06 1.20
CA ILE A 108 -4.20 17.35 -0.04
C ILE A 108 -5.62 16.79 0.06
N VAL A 109 -5.96 16.12 1.17
CA VAL A 109 -7.30 15.55 1.35
C VAL A 109 -8.38 16.62 1.31
N LYS A 110 -8.15 17.78 1.93
CA LYS A 110 -9.08 18.93 1.87
C LYS A 110 -9.31 19.40 0.42
N GLU A 111 -8.25 19.56 -0.35
CA GLU A 111 -8.36 19.97 -1.77
C GLU A 111 -9.10 18.93 -2.60
N VAL A 112 -8.79 17.64 -2.40
CA VAL A 112 -9.49 16.56 -3.09
C VAL A 112 -10.97 16.53 -2.72
N MET A 113 -11.32 16.63 -1.45
CA MET A 113 -12.72 16.63 -1.00
C MET A 113 -13.46 17.88 -1.45
N ALA A 114 -12.80 19.04 -1.53
CA ALA A 114 -13.40 20.28 -2.04
C ALA A 114 -13.80 20.18 -3.53
N SER A 115 -13.19 19.28 -4.30
CA SER A 115 -13.61 19.00 -5.69
C SER A 115 -14.96 18.30 -5.80
N GLY A 116 -15.47 17.72 -4.70
CA GLY A 116 -16.66 16.86 -4.71
C GLY A 116 -16.34 15.38 -4.95
N PHE A 117 -15.09 14.96 -4.70
CA PHE A 117 -14.68 13.56 -4.81
C PHE A 117 -15.52 12.62 -3.95
N ASP A 118 -16.00 11.53 -4.53
CA ASP A 118 -16.77 10.46 -3.88
C ASP A 118 -16.28 9.05 -4.33
N GLY A 119 -14.97 8.91 -4.47
CA GLY A 119 -14.30 7.65 -4.84
C GLY A 119 -13.60 6.99 -3.66
N ILE A 120 -12.49 6.31 -3.95
CA ILE A 120 -11.67 5.60 -2.97
C ILE A 120 -10.28 6.22 -2.92
N PHE A 121 -9.79 6.50 -1.71
CA PHE A 121 -8.39 6.85 -1.50
C PHE A 121 -7.52 5.60 -1.41
N VAL A 122 -6.35 5.64 -2.07
CA VAL A 122 -5.26 4.68 -1.88
C VAL A 122 -4.04 5.43 -1.38
N VAL A 123 -3.60 5.15 -0.16
CA VAL A 123 -2.51 5.87 0.49
C VAL A 123 -1.22 5.06 0.39
N ALA A 124 -0.18 5.65 -0.22
CA ALA A 124 1.14 5.06 -0.36
C ALA A 124 2.26 5.92 0.26
N SER A 125 1.93 7.11 0.73
CA SER A 125 2.87 8.00 1.46
C SER A 125 3.15 7.46 2.85
N ASN A 126 4.39 7.66 3.34
CA ASN A 126 4.82 7.18 4.65
C ASN A 126 4.84 8.29 5.73
N PRO A 127 4.54 7.90 6.99
CA PRO A 127 4.18 6.55 7.49
C PRO A 127 2.74 6.17 7.10
N VAL A 128 2.62 5.11 6.30
CA VAL A 128 1.39 4.80 5.57
C VAL A 128 0.17 4.58 6.48
N ASP A 129 0.31 3.83 7.57
CA ASP A 129 -0.82 3.52 8.46
C ASP A 129 -1.36 4.79 9.14
N ILE A 130 -0.47 5.66 9.58
CA ILE A 130 -0.80 6.96 10.18
C ILE A 130 -1.47 7.88 9.14
N LEU A 131 -0.88 7.99 7.94
CA LEU A 131 -1.44 8.86 6.90
C LEU A 131 -2.76 8.33 6.35
N THR A 132 -2.98 7.01 6.35
CA THR A 132 -4.27 6.39 6.02
C THR A 132 -5.33 6.77 7.05
N TYR A 133 -5.01 6.69 8.35
CA TYR A 133 -5.90 7.14 9.42
C TYR A 133 -6.27 8.62 9.27
N LEU A 134 -5.28 9.50 9.03
CA LEU A 134 -5.52 10.93 8.84
C LEU A 134 -6.32 11.23 7.57
N THR A 135 -6.10 10.49 6.49
CA THR A 135 -6.90 10.58 5.25
C THR A 135 -8.36 10.22 5.52
N TRP A 136 -8.61 9.14 6.27
CA TRP A 136 -9.96 8.77 6.69
C TRP A 136 -10.62 9.84 7.53
N GLN A 137 -9.93 10.32 8.57
CA GLN A 137 -10.46 11.34 9.50
C GLN A 137 -10.79 12.65 8.76
N GLU A 138 -9.91 13.11 7.87
CA GLU A 138 -10.06 14.38 7.16
C GLU A 138 -11.08 14.31 6.02
N SER A 139 -11.19 13.16 5.35
CA SER A 139 -12.10 12.99 4.21
C SER A 139 -13.56 12.80 4.65
N GLY A 140 -13.80 12.25 5.85
CA GLY A 140 -15.13 11.88 6.33
C GLY A 140 -15.77 10.72 5.52
N LEU A 141 -15.03 10.06 4.64
CA LEU A 141 -15.51 8.90 3.90
C LEU A 141 -15.63 7.68 4.84
N PRO A 142 -16.47 6.69 4.49
CA PRO A 142 -16.45 5.40 5.17
C PRO A 142 -15.03 4.79 5.19
N ALA A 143 -14.63 4.16 6.30
CA ALA A 143 -13.29 3.59 6.46
C ALA A 143 -12.96 2.57 5.36
N SER A 144 -13.97 1.87 4.82
CA SER A 144 -13.81 0.96 3.68
C SER A 144 -13.28 1.63 2.41
N ARG A 145 -13.53 2.94 2.23
CA ARG A 145 -13.09 3.71 1.05
C ARG A 145 -11.74 4.39 1.22
N VAL A 146 -11.02 4.10 2.30
CA VAL A 146 -9.67 4.61 2.52
C VAL A 146 -8.75 3.41 2.75
N VAL A 147 -7.88 3.15 1.80
CA VAL A 147 -7.06 1.93 1.75
C VAL A 147 -5.59 2.34 1.76
N GLY A 148 -4.86 2.00 2.81
CA GLY A 148 -3.41 2.16 2.79
C GLY A 148 -2.73 0.99 2.09
N THR A 149 -1.57 1.20 1.49
CA THR A 149 -0.80 0.09 0.90
C THR A 149 -0.35 -0.93 1.94
N GLY A 150 -0.29 -0.53 3.21
CA GLY A 150 -0.01 -1.39 4.36
C GLY A 150 1.22 -2.27 4.14
N THR A 151 1.11 -3.51 4.50
CA THR A 151 2.17 -4.52 4.39
C THR A 151 2.12 -5.32 3.07
N THR A 152 1.46 -4.79 2.02
CA THR A 152 1.38 -5.47 0.71
C THR A 152 2.77 -5.70 0.10
N LEU A 153 3.66 -4.69 0.16
CA LEU A 153 5.03 -4.84 -0.34
C LEU A 153 5.87 -5.77 0.55
N ASP A 154 5.74 -5.66 1.86
CA ASP A 154 6.49 -6.48 2.82
C ASP A 154 6.09 -7.95 2.69
N THR A 155 4.81 -8.23 2.51
CA THR A 155 4.30 -9.56 2.18
C THR A 155 4.88 -10.09 0.86
N THR A 156 5.05 -9.24 -0.15
CA THR A 156 5.70 -9.64 -1.41
C THR A 156 7.17 -9.99 -1.19
N ARG A 157 7.88 -9.21 -0.39
CA ARG A 157 9.27 -9.49 0.02
C ARG A 157 9.34 -10.80 0.80
N PHE A 158 8.44 -11.00 1.76
CA PHE A 158 8.34 -12.21 2.56
C PHE A 158 8.17 -13.46 1.69
N ARG A 159 7.21 -13.45 0.78
CA ARG A 159 6.98 -14.54 -0.18
C ARG A 159 8.19 -14.79 -1.06
N LYS A 160 8.86 -13.73 -1.53
CA LYS A 160 10.08 -13.82 -2.34
C LYS A 160 11.23 -14.48 -1.57
N GLU A 161 11.49 -14.08 -0.33
CA GLU A 161 12.59 -14.64 0.47
C GLU A 161 12.38 -16.14 0.74
N ILE A 162 11.16 -16.54 1.11
CA ILE A 162 10.79 -17.96 1.27
C ILE A 162 10.97 -18.72 -0.04
N ALA A 163 10.48 -18.16 -1.13
CA ALA A 163 10.55 -18.78 -2.45
C ALA A 163 12.00 -19.02 -2.91
N LEU A 164 12.88 -18.04 -2.69
CA LEU A 164 14.32 -18.16 -2.98
C LEU A 164 14.96 -19.28 -2.14
N LYS A 165 14.65 -19.34 -0.85
CA LYS A 165 15.21 -20.37 0.05
C LYS A 165 14.76 -21.77 -0.32
N LEU A 166 13.52 -21.94 -0.75
CA LEU A 166 12.93 -23.23 -1.11
C LEU A 166 13.02 -23.57 -2.62
N ALA A 167 13.56 -22.66 -3.45
CA ALA A 167 13.65 -22.79 -4.91
C ALA A 167 12.28 -23.04 -5.57
N VAL A 168 11.28 -22.23 -5.21
CA VAL A 168 9.93 -22.26 -5.78
C VAL A 168 9.54 -20.89 -6.35
N ASP A 169 8.45 -20.83 -7.14
CA ASP A 169 7.88 -19.56 -7.58
C ASP A 169 7.24 -18.79 -6.39
N PRO A 170 7.49 -17.49 -6.22
CA PRO A 170 6.89 -16.70 -5.13
C PRO A 170 5.35 -16.72 -5.11
N ARG A 171 4.70 -16.95 -6.27
CA ARG A 171 3.24 -17.11 -6.36
C ARG A 171 2.71 -18.38 -5.72
N SER A 172 3.59 -19.36 -5.46
CA SER A 172 3.26 -20.59 -4.75
C SER A 172 3.40 -20.47 -3.23
N VAL A 173 3.86 -19.32 -2.74
CA VAL A 173 3.97 -19.01 -1.31
C VAL A 173 2.78 -18.17 -0.89
N HIS A 174 2.02 -18.64 0.08
CA HIS A 174 0.91 -17.93 0.72
C HIS A 174 1.29 -17.64 2.17
N GLY A 175 1.28 -16.39 2.54
CA GLY A 175 1.65 -15.91 3.87
C GLY A 175 1.53 -14.38 3.90
N TYR A 176 1.55 -13.79 5.09
CA TYR A 176 1.31 -12.37 5.29
C TYR A 176 2.29 -11.79 6.29
N ILE A 177 2.66 -10.54 6.05
CA ILE A 177 3.21 -9.64 7.08
C ILE A 177 2.03 -8.83 7.62
N LEU A 178 1.92 -8.74 8.93
CA LEU A 178 0.87 -8.04 9.67
C LEU A 178 1.44 -6.87 10.46
N GLY A 179 0.57 -5.96 10.89
CA GLY A 179 0.94 -4.85 11.78
C GLY A 179 1.40 -3.61 11.02
N GLU A 180 2.25 -2.83 11.64
CA GLU A 180 2.85 -1.62 11.07
C GLU A 180 3.63 -1.92 9.78
N HIS A 181 3.49 -1.08 8.76
CA HIS A 181 4.49 -1.03 7.70
C HIS A 181 5.74 -0.34 8.24
N GLY A 182 6.65 -1.09 8.84
CA GLY A 182 7.85 -0.56 9.50
C GLY A 182 8.60 -1.60 10.31
N ASP A 183 9.35 -1.12 11.31
CA ASP A 183 10.27 -1.97 12.07
C ASP A 183 9.57 -2.96 13.02
N SER A 184 8.29 -2.75 13.32
CA SER A 184 7.49 -3.61 14.19
C SER A 184 6.58 -4.60 13.43
N GLU A 185 6.79 -4.77 12.11
CA GLU A 185 6.04 -5.72 11.30
C GLU A 185 6.15 -7.17 11.81
N VAL A 186 5.08 -7.96 11.61
CA VAL A 186 4.96 -9.32 12.14
C VAL A 186 4.74 -10.33 11.03
N ALA A 187 5.63 -11.31 10.90
CA ALA A 187 5.46 -12.43 9.96
C ALA A 187 4.48 -13.46 10.54
N ALA A 188 3.36 -13.71 9.86
CA ALA A 188 2.36 -14.71 10.26
C ALA A 188 2.80 -16.11 9.82
N TRP A 189 3.82 -16.66 10.48
CA TRP A 189 4.37 -17.97 10.16
C TRP A 189 3.34 -19.10 10.31
N SER A 190 2.47 -19.00 11.32
CA SER A 190 1.40 -19.96 11.57
C SER A 190 0.41 -20.10 10.42
N HIS A 191 0.30 -19.06 9.57
CA HIS A 191 -0.58 -19.01 8.40
C HIS A 191 0.20 -18.99 7.08
N THR A 192 1.47 -19.37 7.10
CA THR A 192 2.30 -19.42 5.91
C THR A 192 2.35 -20.84 5.34
N THR A 193 2.05 -20.95 4.03
CA THR A 193 2.09 -22.23 3.31
C THR A 193 2.86 -22.09 2.00
N VAL A 194 3.41 -23.19 1.53
CA VAL A 194 4.04 -23.29 0.21
C VAL A 194 3.40 -24.47 -0.55
N GLY A 195 2.70 -24.16 -1.63
CA GLY A 195 1.93 -25.19 -2.35
C GLY A 195 0.86 -25.87 -1.49
N GLY A 196 0.30 -25.16 -0.50
CA GLY A 196 -0.68 -25.69 0.45
C GLY A 196 -0.10 -26.43 1.64
N LYS A 197 1.22 -26.71 1.67
CA LYS A 197 1.90 -27.33 2.79
C LYS A 197 2.33 -26.26 3.80
N PRO A 198 1.98 -26.38 5.11
CA PRO A 198 2.41 -25.44 6.14
C PRO A 198 3.93 -25.28 6.19
N ILE A 199 4.40 -24.03 6.36
CA ILE A 199 5.85 -23.73 6.38
C ILE A 199 6.57 -24.49 7.50
N MET A 200 5.92 -24.70 8.65
CA MET A 200 6.51 -25.43 9.78
C MET A 200 6.83 -26.88 9.44
N GLU A 201 6.13 -27.51 8.49
CA GLU A 201 6.48 -28.85 8.05
C GLU A 201 7.80 -28.91 7.24
N TYR A 202 8.21 -27.79 6.61
CA TYR A 202 9.52 -27.67 5.98
C TYR A 202 10.65 -27.57 7.00
N VAL A 203 10.35 -27.10 8.22
CA VAL A 203 11.29 -27.05 9.35
C VAL A 203 11.35 -28.43 10.04
N GLU A 204 10.20 -28.95 10.46
CA GLU A 204 10.11 -30.09 11.37
C GLU A 204 10.30 -31.46 10.67
N LYS A 205 9.83 -31.58 9.43
CA LYS A 205 9.79 -32.87 8.74
C LYS A 205 10.75 -32.96 7.54
N ASP A 206 10.77 -31.90 6.71
CA ASP A 206 11.58 -31.91 5.49
C ASP A 206 13.02 -31.45 5.70
N HIS A 207 13.28 -30.72 6.78
CA HIS A 207 14.57 -30.11 7.12
C HIS A 207 15.20 -29.28 5.99
N ARG A 208 14.35 -28.72 5.09
CA ARG A 208 14.78 -27.77 4.06
C ARG A 208 14.88 -26.33 4.60
N LEU A 209 14.25 -26.10 5.75
CA LEU A 209 14.38 -24.89 6.56
C LEU A 209 14.82 -25.32 7.97
N GLU A 210 15.63 -24.49 8.60
CA GLU A 210 15.94 -24.56 10.01
C GLU A 210 15.09 -23.52 10.76
N GLU A 211 14.86 -23.71 12.04
CA GLU A 211 14.08 -22.74 12.86
C GLU A 211 14.70 -21.35 12.81
N ASN A 212 16.02 -21.25 12.81
CA ASN A 212 16.74 -19.99 12.66
C ASN A 212 16.53 -19.32 11.28
N ASP A 213 16.22 -20.09 10.23
CA ASP A 213 15.92 -19.51 8.92
C ASP A 213 14.69 -18.61 8.97
N LEU A 214 13.69 -18.92 9.79
CA LEU A 214 12.48 -18.10 9.92
C LEU A 214 12.83 -16.69 10.44
N THR A 215 13.67 -16.59 11.45
CA THR A 215 14.16 -15.31 11.96
C THR A 215 14.98 -14.57 10.91
N VAL A 216 15.91 -15.24 10.25
CA VAL A 216 16.76 -14.65 9.20
C VAL A 216 15.91 -14.14 8.02
N LEU A 217 14.88 -14.88 7.61
CA LEU A 217 13.98 -14.48 6.53
C LEU A 217 13.13 -13.26 6.91
N ALA A 218 12.58 -13.22 8.14
CA ALA A 218 11.85 -12.05 8.64
C ALA A 218 12.75 -10.80 8.70
N ASP A 219 13.96 -10.94 9.22
CA ASP A 219 14.94 -9.82 9.28
C ASP A 219 15.31 -9.30 7.88
N LYS A 220 15.44 -10.18 6.89
CA LYS A 220 15.67 -9.76 5.50
C LYS A 220 14.51 -8.96 4.93
N VAL A 221 13.27 -9.30 5.27
CA VAL A 221 12.09 -8.54 4.85
C VAL A 221 12.11 -7.14 5.43
N LYS A 222 12.25 -7.04 6.75
CA LYS A 222 12.34 -5.80 7.50
C LYS A 222 13.45 -4.88 7.00
N ASN A 223 14.63 -5.43 6.72
CA ASN A 223 15.81 -4.67 6.29
C ASN A 223 15.87 -4.40 4.78
N ALA A 224 14.98 -4.99 3.97
CA ALA A 224 15.05 -4.88 2.51
C ALA A 224 14.99 -3.44 1.99
N ALA A 225 14.18 -2.58 2.62
CA ALA A 225 14.10 -1.18 2.24
C ALA A 225 15.41 -0.43 2.50
N TYR A 226 16.02 -0.66 3.66
CA TYR A 226 17.28 -0.03 4.03
C TYR A 226 18.41 -0.41 3.07
N GLU A 227 18.52 -1.69 2.73
CA GLU A 227 19.51 -2.18 1.76
C GLU A 227 19.35 -1.53 0.37
N ILE A 228 18.12 -1.41 -0.12
CA ILE A 228 17.82 -0.78 -1.41
C ILE A 228 18.14 0.72 -1.37
N ILE A 229 17.76 1.42 -0.29
CA ILE A 229 18.00 2.86 -0.13
C ILE A 229 19.49 3.15 -0.03
N ASP A 230 20.27 2.33 0.69
CA ASP A 230 21.71 2.49 0.76
C ASP A 230 22.35 2.46 -0.64
N ARG A 231 21.94 1.51 -1.48
CA ARG A 231 22.51 1.29 -2.82
C ARG A 231 22.04 2.30 -3.88
N LYS A 232 20.73 2.62 -3.93
CA LYS A 232 20.14 3.45 -4.99
C LYS A 232 19.40 4.70 -4.50
N LYS A 233 19.52 5.02 -3.20
CA LYS A 233 18.99 6.21 -2.51
C LYS A 233 17.48 6.30 -2.37
N ALA A 234 16.71 5.43 -3.03
CA ALA A 234 15.25 5.36 -2.89
C ALA A 234 14.73 3.97 -3.28
N THR A 235 13.55 3.59 -2.77
CA THR A 235 12.81 2.40 -3.21
C THR A 235 11.48 2.86 -3.82
N TYR A 236 11.14 2.36 -5.01
CA TYR A 236 9.93 2.79 -5.72
C TYR A 236 9.32 1.75 -6.67
N TYR A 237 10.08 0.84 -7.28
CA TYR A 237 9.50 -0.15 -8.20
C TYR A 237 8.58 -1.15 -7.49
N GLY A 238 9.00 -1.65 -6.34
CA GLY A 238 8.21 -2.61 -5.55
C GLY A 238 6.89 -2.04 -5.10
N ILE A 239 6.91 -0.82 -4.52
CA ILE A 239 5.69 -0.13 -4.10
C ILE A 239 4.83 0.26 -5.30
N GLY A 240 5.42 0.62 -6.44
CA GLY A 240 4.72 0.88 -7.69
C GLY A 240 3.87 -0.32 -8.12
N MET A 241 4.46 -1.52 -8.13
CA MET A 241 3.75 -2.77 -8.45
C MET A 241 2.70 -3.14 -7.40
N SER A 242 3.00 -2.98 -6.11
CA SER A 242 2.08 -3.33 -5.02
C SER A 242 0.85 -2.41 -5.02
N THR A 243 1.04 -1.10 -5.19
CA THR A 243 -0.07 -0.15 -5.29
C THR A 243 -0.92 -0.44 -6.54
N THR A 244 -0.29 -0.69 -7.69
CA THR A 244 -0.99 -1.08 -8.92
C THR A 244 -1.81 -2.36 -8.73
N ARG A 245 -1.32 -3.33 -7.94
CA ARG A 245 -2.07 -4.54 -7.60
C ARG A 245 -3.35 -4.24 -6.80
N ILE A 246 -3.28 -3.32 -5.83
CA ILE A 246 -4.44 -2.87 -5.05
C ILE A 246 -5.44 -2.15 -5.96
N VAL A 247 -4.98 -1.18 -6.75
CA VAL A 247 -5.81 -0.44 -7.71
C VAL A 247 -6.52 -1.37 -8.69
N LYS A 248 -5.81 -2.37 -9.20
CA LYS A 248 -6.37 -3.38 -10.10
C LYS A 248 -7.47 -4.21 -9.42
N ALA A 249 -7.28 -4.60 -8.16
CA ALA A 249 -8.30 -5.32 -7.40
C ALA A 249 -9.59 -4.49 -7.25
N ILE A 250 -9.45 -3.20 -6.98
CA ILE A 250 -10.59 -2.28 -6.84
C ILE A 250 -11.29 -2.07 -8.19
N LEU A 251 -10.55 -1.64 -9.21
CA LEU A 251 -11.14 -1.28 -10.50
C LEU A 251 -11.75 -2.47 -11.27
N ASN A 252 -11.26 -3.68 -11.03
CA ASN A 252 -11.77 -4.90 -11.66
C ASN A 252 -12.76 -5.67 -10.77
N ASN A 253 -13.07 -5.19 -9.56
CA ASN A 253 -13.89 -5.93 -8.59
C ASN A 253 -13.38 -7.36 -8.36
N GLU A 254 -12.06 -7.51 -8.14
CA GLU A 254 -11.44 -8.84 -8.09
C GLU A 254 -11.72 -9.61 -6.80
N GLN A 255 -12.23 -8.95 -5.76
CA GLN A 255 -12.46 -9.55 -4.43
C GLN A 255 -11.20 -10.24 -3.90
N ALA A 256 -10.06 -9.60 -4.11
CA ALA A 256 -8.75 -10.15 -3.80
C ALA A 256 -8.42 -9.99 -2.32
N VAL A 257 -7.82 -11.01 -1.71
CA VAL A 257 -7.27 -10.89 -0.35
C VAL A 257 -5.88 -10.28 -0.42
N LEU A 258 -5.75 -9.05 0.09
CA LEU A 258 -4.52 -8.28 0.09
C LEU A 258 -4.21 -7.75 1.50
N PRO A 259 -2.95 -7.76 1.95
CA PRO A 259 -2.56 -7.22 3.26
C PRO A 259 -2.41 -5.70 3.19
N VAL A 260 -3.54 -5.02 3.10
CA VAL A 260 -3.64 -3.56 3.05
C VAL A 260 -3.74 -2.97 4.45
N SER A 261 -3.42 -1.68 4.60
CA SER A 261 -3.74 -0.94 5.81
C SER A 261 -5.23 -0.66 5.83
N ALA A 262 -5.93 -1.33 6.74
CA ALA A 262 -7.37 -1.28 6.92
C ALA A 262 -7.73 -0.89 8.36
N TYR A 263 -8.92 -0.31 8.53
CA TYR A 263 -9.42 0.14 9.83
C TYR A 263 -9.90 -1.03 10.68
N LEU A 264 -9.27 -1.24 11.84
CA LEU A 264 -9.69 -2.25 12.81
C LEU A 264 -10.77 -1.70 13.72
N ASN A 265 -11.80 -2.50 13.93
CA ASN A 265 -12.93 -2.23 14.82
C ASN A 265 -13.30 -3.46 15.66
N GLY A 266 -12.29 -4.10 16.23
CA GLY A 266 -12.40 -5.31 17.06
C GLY A 266 -11.61 -6.51 16.54
N GLU A 267 -11.28 -6.53 15.25
CA GLU A 267 -10.48 -7.61 14.66
C GLU A 267 -9.09 -7.66 15.31
N TYR A 268 -8.55 -8.85 15.47
CA TYR A 268 -7.29 -9.12 16.19
C TYR A 268 -7.31 -8.64 17.67
N GLY A 269 -8.47 -8.14 18.17
CA GLY A 269 -8.60 -7.53 19.51
C GLY A 269 -8.15 -6.08 19.57
N GLU A 270 -8.05 -5.41 18.43
CA GLU A 270 -7.64 -4.00 18.29
C GLU A 270 -8.77 -3.15 17.69
N GLU A 271 -8.78 -1.87 18.02
CA GLU A 271 -9.77 -0.92 17.51
C GLU A 271 -9.16 0.46 17.28
N ASP A 272 -9.82 1.28 16.48
CA ASP A 272 -9.48 2.68 16.19
C ASP A 272 -8.06 2.88 15.66
N ILE A 273 -7.66 2.04 14.72
CA ILE A 273 -6.36 2.10 14.06
C ILE A 273 -6.44 1.54 12.63
N PHE A 274 -5.67 2.11 11.71
CA PHE A 274 -5.34 1.50 10.43
C PHE A 274 -4.01 0.77 10.55
N THR A 275 -3.95 -0.46 10.08
CA THR A 275 -2.73 -1.27 10.08
C THR A 275 -2.79 -2.38 9.04
N GLY A 276 -1.65 -2.94 8.67
CA GLY A 276 -1.53 -3.98 7.66
C GLY A 276 -2.17 -5.30 8.10
N VAL A 277 -3.28 -5.68 7.47
CA VAL A 277 -3.98 -6.95 7.72
C VAL A 277 -4.58 -7.51 6.43
N PRO A 278 -4.68 -8.84 6.27
CA PRO A 278 -5.34 -9.46 5.13
C PRO A 278 -6.79 -9.00 5.06
N SER A 279 -7.16 -8.40 3.95
CA SER A 279 -8.49 -7.84 3.74
C SER A 279 -8.99 -8.19 2.35
N ILE A 280 -10.29 -8.44 2.22
CA ILE A 280 -10.94 -8.60 0.93
C ILE A 280 -11.14 -7.21 0.33
N VAL A 281 -10.48 -6.96 -0.79
CA VAL A 281 -10.52 -5.70 -1.53
C VAL A 281 -11.34 -5.89 -2.80
N ASP A 282 -12.37 -5.05 -2.97
CA ASP A 282 -13.27 -5.06 -4.12
C ASP A 282 -13.56 -3.63 -4.62
N GLU A 283 -14.53 -3.47 -5.51
CA GLU A 283 -14.90 -2.17 -6.12
C GLU A 283 -15.34 -1.10 -5.11
N ASN A 284 -15.63 -1.48 -3.86
CA ASN A 284 -16.03 -0.57 -2.79
C ASN A 284 -14.87 -0.27 -1.81
N GLY A 285 -13.67 -0.79 -2.08
CA GLY A 285 -12.50 -0.70 -1.22
C GLY A 285 -12.31 -1.94 -0.32
N VAL A 286 -12.10 -1.76 0.97
CA VAL A 286 -12.00 -2.86 1.94
C VAL A 286 -13.40 -3.32 2.32
N ARG A 287 -13.78 -4.52 1.85
CA ARG A 287 -15.08 -5.11 2.17
C ARG A 287 -15.10 -5.79 3.53
N GLU A 288 -14.04 -6.51 3.86
CA GLU A 288 -13.96 -7.36 5.05
C GLU A 288 -12.49 -7.59 5.43
N ILE A 289 -12.21 -7.60 6.72
CA ILE A 289 -10.90 -7.99 7.26
C ILE A 289 -10.93 -9.48 7.57
N ILE A 290 -9.90 -10.20 7.16
CA ILE A 290 -9.72 -11.62 7.50
C ILE A 290 -8.98 -11.69 8.85
N ASP A 291 -9.72 -11.94 9.92
CA ASP A 291 -9.14 -12.12 11.27
C ASP A 291 -8.51 -13.51 11.37
N LEU A 292 -7.18 -13.60 11.19
CA LEU A 292 -6.45 -14.84 11.24
C LEU A 292 -6.28 -15.32 12.70
N SER A 293 -6.53 -16.59 12.95
CA SER A 293 -6.27 -17.22 14.26
C SER A 293 -4.76 -17.45 14.48
N ILE A 294 -3.99 -16.35 14.54
CA ILE A 294 -2.54 -16.37 14.76
C ILE A 294 -2.18 -16.89 16.16
N THR A 295 -0.94 -17.37 16.32
CA THR A 295 -0.46 -17.90 17.61
C THR A 295 -0.45 -16.81 18.70
N PRO A 296 -0.50 -17.18 19.99
CA PRO A 296 -0.40 -16.23 21.09
C PRO A 296 0.86 -15.33 21.02
N GLN A 297 1.97 -15.88 20.53
CA GLN A 297 3.21 -15.14 20.36
C GLN A 297 3.10 -14.10 19.22
N GLU A 298 2.59 -14.50 18.06
CA GLU A 298 2.34 -13.58 16.93
C GLU A 298 1.33 -12.50 17.31
N LYS A 299 0.29 -12.88 18.08
CA LYS A 299 -0.70 -11.93 18.59
C LYS A 299 -0.08 -10.90 19.54
N ALA A 300 0.80 -11.33 20.45
CA ALA A 300 1.53 -10.41 21.33
C ALA A 300 2.41 -9.44 20.56
N MET A 301 3.11 -9.90 19.49
CA MET A 301 3.91 -9.06 18.61
C MET A 301 3.03 -8.08 17.83
N PHE A 302 1.87 -8.52 17.35
CA PHE A 302 0.92 -7.67 16.64
C PHE A 302 0.38 -6.55 17.55
N HIS A 303 -0.02 -6.87 18.79
CA HIS A 303 -0.44 -5.87 19.78
C HIS A 303 0.66 -4.85 20.09
N GLN A 304 1.92 -5.30 20.19
CA GLN A 304 3.06 -4.39 20.36
C GLN A 304 3.19 -3.44 19.15
N SER A 305 3.12 -3.97 17.94
CA SER A 305 3.16 -3.19 16.69
C SER A 305 2.05 -2.14 16.65
N VAL A 306 0.82 -2.51 16.98
CA VAL A 306 -0.32 -1.58 17.04
C VAL A 306 -0.13 -0.53 18.13
N SER A 307 0.40 -0.90 19.29
CA SER A 307 0.69 0.05 20.38
C SER A 307 1.71 1.12 19.94
N GLU A 308 2.74 0.74 19.21
CA GLU A 308 3.73 1.67 18.66
C GLU A 308 3.08 2.62 17.63
N LEU A 309 2.21 2.11 16.76
CA LEU A 309 1.44 2.93 15.82
C LEU A 309 0.54 3.94 16.54
N LYS A 310 -0.23 3.50 17.55
CA LYS A 310 -1.11 4.38 18.34
C LYS A 310 -0.33 5.48 19.02
N ALA A 311 0.83 5.18 19.60
CA ALA A 311 1.69 6.17 20.23
C ALA A 311 2.18 7.25 19.24
N VAL A 312 2.48 6.88 17.99
CA VAL A 312 2.84 7.85 16.94
C VAL A 312 1.62 8.62 16.47
N LEU A 313 0.49 7.97 16.26
CA LEU A 313 -0.76 8.60 15.84
C LEU A 313 -1.20 9.71 16.80
N ASP A 314 -1.13 9.45 18.10
CA ASP A 314 -1.50 10.42 19.15
C ASP A 314 -0.69 11.73 19.10
N THR A 315 0.49 11.72 18.48
CA THR A 315 1.32 12.92 18.31
C THR A 315 0.86 13.85 17.17
N VAL A 316 -0.03 13.35 16.28
CA VAL A 316 -0.47 14.05 15.06
C VAL A 316 -2.00 14.04 14.88
N ARG A 317 -2.73 13.46 15.78
CA ARG A 317 -4.19 13.39 15.81
C ARG A 317 -4.90 14.71 16.01
#